data_156594308739ddcb7feda261bd92b3b5
#
_entry.id   156594308739ddcb7feda261bd92b3b5
#
_cell.length_a   1.000
_cell.length_b   1.000
_cell.length_c   1.000
_cell.angle_alpha   90.00
_cell.angle_beta   90.00
_cell.angle_gamma   90.00
#
_symmetry.space_group_name_H-M   'P 1'
#
loop_
_entity.id
_entity.type
_entity.pdbx_description
1 polymer ?
#
loop_
_entity_poly.entity_id
_entity_poly.type
_entity_poly.pdbx_seq_one_letter_code
_entity_poly.pdbx_strand_id
1 'polypeptide(L)'
;MARRENRYKKLCEAYDKGVKECLEYQNECRDFVHELKNSIVESLGCQETKIYMFQPSVGFVPSHGHDHGDEFDTEFGENGTAAIGFAINVNGKSLEEKYFTFLIVFKKTGNKITFNVDDNKDFKNTPEGVKEFCDYLFKEAEKNLLGRLKNFLTSPEDASKPIGFRAENVVTK
;
A
#
# COMPACT_ATOMS: atom_id res chain seq x y z
N MET A 1 -46.05 -9.59 34.12
CA MET A 1 -45.89 -9.97 32.71
C MET A 1 -44.55 -9.42 32.22
N ALA A 2 -43.55 -10.27 32.04
CA ALA A 2 -42.25 -9.84 31.49
C ALA A 2 -42.43 -9.44 30.01
N ARG A 3 -42.13 -8.20 29.72
CA ARG A 3 -42.19 -7.64 28.36
C ARG A 3 -41.27 -8.49 27.47
N ARG A 4 -41.83 -9.26 26.52
CA ARG A 4 -41.05 -9.99 25.50
C ARG A 4 -40.13 -8.96 24.83
N GLU A 5 -38.87 -9.00 25.16
CA GLU A 5 -37.86 -8.15 24.47
C GLU A 5 -37.95 -8.39 22.97
N ASN A 6 -38.07 -7.31 22.22
CA ASN A 6 -38.18 -7.40 20.76
C ASN A 6 -36.83 -7.87 20.19
N ARG A 7 -36.68 -9.17 19.97
CA ARG A 7 -35.48 -9.81 19.44
C ARG A 7 -35.03 -9.19 18.11
N TYR A 8 -35.98 -8.77 17.30
CA TYR A 8 -35.71 -8.09 16.03
C TYR A 8 -34.96 -6.76 16.26
N LYS A 9 -35.44 -5.97 17.22
CA LYS A 9 -34.76 -4.69 17.58
C LYS A 9 -33.33 -4.93 18.02
N LYS A 10 -33.08 -5.96 18.83
CA LYS A 10 -31.71 -6.32 19.25
C LYS A 10 -30.82 -6.73 18.07
N LEU A 11 -31.37 -7.44 17.08
CA LEU A 11 -30.62 -7.78 15.87
C LEU A 11 -30.27 -6.54 15.05
N CYS A 12 -31.20 -5.59 14.89
CA CYS A 12 -30.92 -4.32 14.21
C CYS A 12 -29.82 -3.52 14.94
N GLU A 13 -29.92 -3.38 16.26
CA GLU A 13 -28.93 -2.69 17.08
C GLU A 13 -27.53 -3.33 16.99
N ALA A 14 -27.48 -4.68 16.96
CA ALA A 14 -26.22 -5.41 16.78
C ALA A 14 -25.61 -5.21 15.39
N TYR A 15 -26.46 -5.19 14.34
CA TYR A 15 -26.05 -4.92 12.98
C TYR A 15 -25.49 -3.48 12.84
N ASP A 16 -26.24 -2.49 13.32
CA ASP A 16 -25.83 -1.08 13.26
C ASP A 16 -24.50 -0.85 13.98
N LYS A 17 -24.32 -1.50 15.14
CA LYS A 17 -23.05 -1.46 15.87
C LYS A 17 -21.90 -2.07 15.06
N GLY A 18 -22.12 -3.23 14.44
CA GLY A 18 -21.10 -3.90 13.61
C GLY A 18 -20.71 -3.06 12.40
N VAL A 19 -21.68 -2.43 11.72
CA VAL A 19 -21.43 -1.50 10.60
C VAL A 19 -20.58 -0.32 11.05
N LYS A 20 -20.92 0.29 12.18
CA LYS A 20 -20.15 1.42 12.73
C LYS A 20 -18.71 1.02 13.06
N GLU A 21 -18.50 -0.10 13.73
CA GLU A 21 -17.17 -0.62 14.05
C GLU A 21 -16.34 -0.91 12.77
N CYS A 22 -16.99 -1.43 11.72
CA CYS A 22 -16.35 -1.67 10.44
C CYS A 22 -15.90 -0.36 9.77
N LEU A 23 -16.76 0.67 9.75
CA LEU A 23 -16.44 1.98 9.19
C LEU A 23 -15.31 2.68 9.97
N GLU A 24 -15.34 2.62 11.30
CA GLU A 24 -14.25 3.14 12.14
C GLU A 24 -12.93 2.45 11.82
N TYR A 25 -12.93 1.12 11.68
CA TYR A 25 -11.75 0.36 11.28
C TYR A 25 -11.20 0.79 9.90
N GLN A 26 -12.09 0.94 8.90
CA GLN A 26 -11.69 1.36 7.56
C GLN A 26 -11.06 2.77 7.57
N ASN A 27 -11.64 3.70 8.33
CA ASN A 27 -11.11 5.05 8.44
C ASN A 27 -9.71 5.06 9.08
N GLU A 28 -9.52 4.32 10.17
CA GLU A 28 -8.21 4.22 10.83
C GLU A 28 -7.14 3.58 9.91
N CYS A 29 -7.55 2.63 9.06
CA CYS A 29 -6.67 2.05 8.04
C CYS A 29 -6.27 3.09 6.98
N ARG A 30 -7.20 3.93 6.54
CA ARG A 30 -6.92 5.02 5.60
C ARG A 30 -5.98 6.06 6.21
N ASP A 31 -6.25 6.48 7.43
CA ASP A 31 -5.39 7.43 8.16
C ASP A 31 -3.95 6.90 8.24
N PHE A 32 -3.79 5.62 8.58
CA PHE A 32 -2.47 4.97 8.57
C PHE A 32 -1.78 5.02 7.20
N VAL A 33 -2.50 4.75 6.13
CA VAL A 33 -1.95 4.77 4.77
C VAL A 33 -1.49 6.17 4.38
N HIS A 34 -2.27 7.21 4.73
CA HIS A 34 -1.89 8.60 4.50
C HIS A 34 -0.66 9.03 5.30
N GLU A 35 -0.61 8.67 6.58
CA GLU A 35 0.56 8.91 7.43
C GLU A 35 1.81 8.22 6.87
N LEU A 36 1.66 6.99 6.38
CA LEU A 36 2.75 6.24 5.78
C LEU A 36 3.25 6.88 4.48
N LYS A 37 2.33 7.31 3.59
CA LYS A 37 2.65 8.08 2.38
C LYS A 37 3.46 9.33 2.72
N ASN A 38 2.99 10.12 3.69
CA ASN A 38 3.68 11.32 4.13
C ASN A 38 5.09 11.03 4.66
N SER A 39 5.24 9.94 5.43
CA SER A 39 6.54 9.50 5.95
C SER A 39 7.49 9.09 4.82
N ILE A 40 6.99 8.44 3.76
CA ILE A 40 7.78 8.11 2.57
C ILE A 40 8.21 9.38 1.84
N VAL A 41 7.30 10.33 1.62
CA VAL A 41 7.59 11.64 1.00
C VAL A 41 8.69 12.36 1.75
N GLU A 42 8.56 12.48 3.06
CA GLU A 42 9.53 13.15 3.93
C GLU A 42 10.89 12.44 3.92
N SER A 43 10.89 11.11 4.07
CA SER A 43 12.12 10.31 4.07
C SER A 43 12.89 10.38 2.76
N LEU A 44 12.19 10.37 1.63
CA LEU A 44 12.80 10.47 0.30
C LEU A 44 13.15 11.92 -0.08
N GLY A 45 12.63 12.92 0.63
CA GLY A 45 12.82 14.33 0.29
C GLY A 45 12.24 14.70 -1.09
N CYS A 46 11.18 14.01 -1.52
CA CYS A 46 10.55 14.22 -2.82
C CYS A 46 9.23 14.99 -2.69
N GLN A 47 8.67 15.44 -3.82
CA GLN A 47 7.32 16.02 -3.84
C GLN A 47 6.28 14.91 -3.70
N GLU A 48 5.17 15.20 -3.02
CA GLU A 48 4.05 14.28 -2.84
C GLU A 48 3.49 13.77 -4.18
N THR A 49 3.48 14.60 -5.20
CA THR A 49 3.08 14.27 -6.57
C THR A 49 3.95 13.21 -7.26
N LYS A 50 5.03 12.78 -6.62
CA LYS A 50 5.89 11.68 -7.09
C LYS A 50 5.48 10.32 -6.53
N ILE A 51 4.56 10.28 -5.57
CA ILE A 51 4.10 9.05 -4.92
C ILE A 51 2.62 8.84 -5.20
N TYR A 52 2.33 7.76 -5.89
CA TYR A 52 0.98 7.33 -6.26
C TYR A 52 0.57 6.13 -5.41
N MET A 53 -0.71 6.04 -5.12
CA MET A 53 -1.32 4.86 -4.50
C MET A 53 -2.19 4.16 -5.53
N PHE A 54 -2.31 2.83 -5.42
CA PHE A 54 -3.15 2.04 -6.31
C PHE A 54 -3.68 0.78 -5.63
N GLN A 55 -4.80 0.29 -6.13
CA GLN A 55 -5.39 -0.97 -5.67
C GLN A 55 -4.53 -2.16 -6.13
N PRO A 56 -4.12 -3.06 -5.22
CA PRO A 56 -3.33 -4.24 -5.58
C PRO A 56 -3.94 -5.11 -6.67
N SER A 57 -5.26 -5.31 -6.65
CA SER A 57 -5.98 -6.11 -7.64
C SER A 57 -6.01 -5.50 -9.04
N VAL A 58 -5.93 -4.16 -9.14
CA VAL A 58 -5.94 -3.42 -10.41
C VAL A 58 -4.52 -3.27 -10.97
N GLY A 59 -3.54 -3.19 -10.07
CA GLY A 59 -2.15 -2.88 -10.42
C GLY A 59 -1.94 -1.41 -10.77
N PHE A 60 -0.68 -1.03 -10.97
CA PHE A 60 -0.32 0.35 -11.32
C PHE A 60 -0.33 0.56 -12.83
N VAL A 61 -1.11 1.56 -13.30
CA VAL A 61 -1.18 1.95 -14.71
C VAL A 61 -0.81 3.43 -14.85
N PRO A 62 0.39 3.76 -15.36
CA PRO A 62 0.89 5.15 -15.44
C PRO A 62 0.04 6.11 -16.25
N SER A 63 -0.66 5.61 -17.27
CA SER A 63 -1.45 6.41 -18.22
C SER A 63 -2.77 6.96 -17.68
N HIS A 64 -3.23 6.44 -16.57
CA HIS A 64 -4.39 6.99 -15.88
C HIS A 64 -3.83 7.95 -14.84
N GLY A 65 -3.85 9.25 -15.15
CA GLY A 65 -3.52 10.28 -14.16
C GLY A 65 -4.33 9.98 -12.90
N HIS A 66 -3.70 9.33 -11.95
CA HIS A 66 -4.31 8.94 -10.67
C HIS A 66 -4.39 10.17 -9.77
N ASP A 67 -5.16 11.15 -10.22
CA ASP A 67 -5.70 12.23 -9.40
C ASP A 67 -6.97 11.76 -8.65
N HIS A 68 -7.19 10.45 -8.64
CA HIS A 68 -8.28 9.86 -7.88
C HIS A 68 -7.85 9.74 -6.44
N GLY A 69 -8.13 10.83 -5.74
CA GLY A 69 -7.94 10.97 -4.32
C GLY A 69 -8.48 9.76 -3.56
N ASP A 70 -7.60 9.09 -2.91
CA ASP A 70 -7.57 8.76 -1.50
C ASP A 70 -8.61 7.79 -0.93
N GLU A 71 -9.81 7.62 -1.51
CA GLU A 71 -10.85 6.85 -0.83
C GLU A 71 -10.95 5.36 -1.22
N PHE A 72 -10.37 4.96 -2.37
CA PHE A 72 -10.67 3.63 -2.93
C PHE A 72 -9.46 2.71 -3.14
N ASP A 73 -8.27 3.14 -2.79
CA ASP A 73 -7.06 2.38 -3.14
C ASP A 73 -6.72 1.26 -2.15
N THR A 74 -7.29 1.29 -0.94
CA THR A 74 -7.07 0.25 0.07
C THR A 74 -8.04 -0.91 -0.11
N GLU A 75 -7.50 -2.10 -0.33
CA GLU A 75 -8.28 -3.34 -0.39
C GLU A 75 -8.36 -3.99 0.97
N PHE A 76 -9.59 -4.32 1.39
CA PHE A 76 -9.85 -5.00 2.64
C PHE A 76 -10.07 -6.50 2.38
N GLY A 77 -9.19 -7.31 2.95
CA GLY A 77 -9.26 -8.76 2.86
C GLY A 77 -10.01 -9.39 4.03
N GLU A 78 -10.11 -10.71 3.96
CA GLU A 78 -10.61 -11.52 5.07
C GLU A 78 -9.67 -11.40 6.28
N ASN A 79 -10.17 -11.66 7.48
CA ASN A 79 -9.39 -11.63 8.73
C ASN A 79 -8.83 -10.27 9.16
N GLY A 80 -9.40 -9.16 8.68
CA GLY A 80 -8.96 -7.82 9.07
C GLY A 80 -7.58 -7.46 8.55
N THR A 81 -7.20 -7.99 7.41
CA THR A 81 -6.04 -7.52 6.65
C THR A 81 -6.49 -6.46 5.66
N ALA A 82 -5.60 -5.53 5.35
CA ALA A 82 -5.80 -4.57 4.29
C ALA A 82 -4.52 -4.44 3.46
N ALA A 83 -4.66 -4.11 2.18
CA ALA A 83 -3.54 -3.99 1.26
C ALA A 83 -3.63 -2.74 0.41
N ILE A 84 -2.49 -2.17 0.08
CA ILE A 84 -2.36 -1.03 -0.82
C ILE A 84 -1.06 -1.12 -1.61
N GLY A 85 -1.10 -0.66 -2.85
CA GLY A 85 0.08 -0.50 -3.69
C GLY A 85 0.59 0.93 -3.69
N PHE A 86 1.89 1.09 -3.73
CA PHE A 86 2.57 2.37 -3.91
C PHE A 86 3.43 2.36 -5.17
N ALA A 87 3.44 3.46 -5.89
CA ALA A 87 4.33 3.68 -7.03
C ALA A 87 5.08 5.01 -6.84
N ILE A 88 6.40 4.95 -6.84
CA ILE A 88 7.28 6.11 -6.74
C ILE A 88 7.82 6.44 -8.12
N ASN A 89 7.54 7.65 -8.60
CA ASN A 89 8.10 8.14 -9.85
C ASN A 89 9.59 8.51 -9.64
N VAL A 90 10.45 7.70 -10.24
CA VAL A 90 11.92 7.84 -10.11
C VAL A 90 12.53 8.46 -11.38
N ASN A 91 11.92 9.49 -11.91
CA ASN A 91 12.42 10.19 -13.09
C ASN A 91 13.77 10.82 -12.81
N GLY A 92 14.79 10.26 -13.46
CA GLY A 92 16.09 10.91 -13.62
C GLY A 92 16.05 11.94 -14.77
N LYS A 93 17.18 12.14 -15.46
CA LYS A 93 17.28 12.95 -16.67
C LYS A 93 16.71 12.27 -17.94
N SER A 94 16.12 11.09 -17.79
CA SER A 94 15.48 10.33 -18.87
C SER A 94 14.13 10.94 -19.23
N LEU A 95 13.76 10.94 -20.50
CA LEU A 95 12.45 11.37 -21.00
C LEU A 95 11.34 10.35 -20.68
N GLU A 96 11.70 9.13 -20.29
CA GLU A 96 10.74 8.09 -19.93
C GLU A 96 10.46 8.09 -18.45
N GLU A 97 9.17 8.11 -18.10
CA GLU A 97 8.75 7.94 -16.71
C GLU A 97 9.03 6.52 -16.24
N LYS A 98 9.70 6.41 -15.11
CA LYS A 98 10.01 5.14 -14.46
C LYS A 98 9.39 5.14 -13.07
N TYR A 99 8.79 4.01 -12.72
CA TYR A 99 8.13 3.84 -11.44
C TYR A 99 8.73 2.67 -10.68
N PHE A 100 8.96 2.89 -9.40
CA PHE A 100 9.28 1.86 -8.44
C PHE A 100 7.99 1.52 -7.68
N THR A 101 7.50 0.29 -7.84
CA THR A 101 6.23 -0.16 -7.24
C THR A 101 6.47 -1.19 -6.16
N PHE A 102 5.65 -1.16 -5.11
CA PHE A 102 5.66 -2.13 -4.02
C PHE A 102 4.27 -2.23 -3.39
N LEU A 103 4.00 -3.35 -2.73
CA LEU A 103 2.76 -3.61 -2.02
C LEU A 103 2.99 -3.57 -0.51
N ILE A 104 2.04 -2.98 0.19
CA ILE A 104 1.99 -3.01 1.65
C ILE A 104 0.75 -3.76 2.06
N VAL A 105 0.95 -4.81 2.84
CA VAL A 105 -0.13 -5.53 3.53
C VAL A 105 -0.04 -5.18 5.00
N PHE A 106 -1.14 -4.80 5.59
CA PHE A 106 -1.17 -4.41 6.99
C PHE A 106 -2.38 -4.99 7.72
N LYS A 107 -2.23 -5.12 9.02
CA LYS A 107 -3.27 -5.63 9.91
C LYS A 107 -3.33 -4.80 11.18
N LYS A 108 -4.54 -4.39 11.52
CA LYS A 108 -4.82 -3.77 12.81
C LYS A 108 -5.28 -4.82 13.82
N THR A 109 -4.64 -4.85 14.98
CA THR A 109 -5.05 -5.70 16.12
C THR A 109 -5.16 -4.81 17.35
N GLY A 110 -6.39 -4.54 17.79
CA GLY A 110 -6.67 -3.52 18.80
C GLY A 110 -6.18 -2.15 18.32
N ASN A 111 -5.33 -1.49 19.10
CA ASN A 111 -4.76 -0.18 18.76
C ASN A 111 -3.40 -0.27 18.05
N LYS A 112 -2.99 -1.46 17.60
CA LYS A 112 -1.69 -1.65 16.96
C LYS A 112 -1.87 -2.02 15.51
N ILE A 113 -1.12 -1.35 14.63
CA ILE A 113 -1.01 -1.71 13.23
C ILE A 113 0.39 -2.30 13.02
N THR A 114 0.42 -3.47 12.40
CA THR A 114 1.63 -4.09 11.85
C THR A 114 1.49 -4.15 10.34
N PHE A 115 2.56 -3.96 9.63
CA PHE A 115 2.55 -3.98 8.16
C PHE A 115 3.81 -4.63 7.61
N ASN A 116 3.72 -5.18 6.41
CA ASN A 116 4.86 -5.75 5.70
C ASN A 116 4.92 -5.22 4.26
N VAL A 117 6.07 -5.41 3.64
CA VAL A 117 6.32 -5.06 2.24
C VAL A 117 6.63 -6.33 1.47
N ASP A 118 5.83 -6.60 0.44
CA ASP A 118 6.02 -7.74 -0.45
C ASP A 118 6.25 -9.07 0.29
N ASP A 119 5.57 -9.26 1.42
CA ASP A 119 5.68 -10.43 2.33
C ASP A 119 7.08 -10.73 2.87
N ASN A 120 8.00 -9.76 2.80
CA ASN A 120 9.42 -10.00 3.14
C ASN A 120 9.79 -9.59 4.57
N LYS A 121 9.21 -8.50 5.09
CA LYS A 121 9.60 -7.95 6.38
C LYS A 121 8.44 -7.24 7.06
N ASP A 122 8.23 -7.55 8.34
CA ASP A 122 7.23 -6.92 9.19
C ASP A 122 7.76 -5.66 9.87
N PHE A 123 6.92 -4.65 9.94
CA PHE A 123 7.16 -3.38 10.62
C PHE A 123 6.00 -3.05 11.56
N LYS A 124 6.26 -2.19 12.53
CA LYS A 124 5.23 -1.68 13.46
C LYS A 124 4.90 -0.24 13.10
N ASN A 125 3.64 0.14 13.28
CA ASN A 125 3.24 1.54 13.19
C ASN A 125 3.67 2.29 14.47
N THR A 126 4.96 2.55 14.59
CA THR A 126 5.61 3.41 15.58
C THR A 126 6.60 4.31 14.83
N PRO A 127 6.97 5.49 15.38
CA PRO A 127 7.94 6.36 14.71
C PRO A 127 9.24 5.64 14.30
N GLU A 128 9.75 4.77 15.17
CA GLU A 128 10.96 3.96 14.90
C GLU A 128 10.70 2.91 13.81
N GLY A 129 9.56 2.22 13.86
CA GLY A 129 9.21 1.19 12.88
C GLY A 129 8.94 1.77 11.50
N VAL A 130 8.30 2.93 11.42
CA VAL A 130 8.09 3.66 10.14
C VAL A 130 9.42 4.14 9.58
N LYS A 131 10.31 4.66 10.42
CA LYS A 131 11.66 5.04 9.99
C LYS A 131 12.45 3.83 9.47
N GLU A 132 12.43 2.71 10.20
CA GLU A 132 13.07 1.46 9.76
C GLU A 132 12.52 0.98 8.41
N PHE A 133 11.21 1.10 8.21
CA PHE A 133 10.56 0.80 6.94
C PHE A 133 11.06 1.71 5.81
N CYS A 134 11.10 3.03 6.02
CA CYS A 134 11.58 3.97 5.02
C CYS A 134 13.05 3.71 4.63
N ASP A 135 13.90 3.42 5.62
CA ASP A 135 15.31 3.06 5.39
C ASP A 135 15.43 1.74 4.59
N TYR A 136 14.59 0.76 4.89
CA TYR A 136 14.52 -0.50 4.16
C TYR A 136 14.06 -0.29 2.72
N LEU A 137 12.97 0.47 2.53
CA LEU A 137 12.41 0.79 1.21
C LEU A 137 13.44 1.48 0.31
N PHE A 138 14.15 2.48 0.85
CA PHE A 138 15.19 3.18 0.12
C PHE A 138 16.31 2.23 -0.34
N LYS A 139 16.81 1.37 0.54
CA LYS A 139 17.87 0.40 0.22
C LYS A 139 17.43 -0.60 -0.85
N GLU A 140 16.21 -1.11 -0.76
CA GLU A 140 15.69 -2.05 -1.75
C GLU A 140 15.45 -1.36 -3.10
N ALA A 141 14.94 -0.12 -3.11
CA ALA A 141 14.80 0.66 -4.32
C ALA A 141 16.15 0.92 -4.99
N GLU A 142 17.15 1.38 -4.23
CA GLU A 142 18.51 1.64 -4.72
C GLU A 142 19.14 0.37 -5.30
N LYS A 143 19.09 -0.75 -4.56
CA LYS A 143 19.63 -2.04 -4.99
C LYS A 143 18.97 -2.51 -6.29
N ASN A 144 17.66 -2.36 -6.43
CA ASN A 144 16.93 -2.76 -7.64
C ASN A 144 17.30 -1.87 -8.82
N LEU A 145 17.35 -0.56 -8.64
CA LEU A 145 17.70 0.38 -9.70
C LEU A 145 19.15 0.17 -10.18
N LEU A 146 20.10 0.05 -9.26
CA LEU A 146 21.52 -0.22 -9.57
C LEU A 146 21.73 -1.63 -10.15
N GLY A 147 21.04 -2.63 -9.60
CA GLY A 147 21.13 -4.01 -10.09
C GLY A 147 20.69 -4.14 -11.54
N ARG A 148 19.67 -3.40 -11.95
CA ARG A 148 19.20 -3.40 -13.35
C ARG A 148 20.15 -2.70 -14.31
N LEU A 149 20.74 -1.59 -13.89
CA LEU A 149 21.76 -0.93 -14.68
C LEU A 149 22.94 -1.89 -14.94
N LYS A 150 23.34 -2.63 -13.91
CA LYS A 150 24.38 -3.67 -14.03
C LYS A 150 23.96 -4.80 -14.96
N ASN A 151 22.75 -5.31 -14.84
CA ASN A 151 22.21 -6.35 -15.70
C ASN A 151 22.06 -5.88 -17.14
N PHE A 152 21.63 -4.64 -17.37
CA PHE A 152 21.57 -4.03 -18.71
C PHE A 152 22.95 -3.97 -19.37
N LEU A 153 24.00 -3.61 -18.60
CA LEU A 153 25.36 -3.54 -19.11
C LEU A 153 25.98 -4.94 -19.39
N THR A 154 25.52 -5.97 -18.66
CA THR A 154 26.06 -7.34 -18.77
C THR A 154 25.23 -8.26 -19.69
N SER A 155 23.94 -7.96 -19.90
CA SER A 155 23.02 -8.78 -20.69
C SER A 155 22.01 -7.89 -21.43
N PRO A 156 22.35 -7.33 -22.58
CA PRO A 156 21.49 -6.42 -23.34
C PRO A 156 20.13 -7.00 -23.73
N GLU A 157 20.00 -8.33 -23.82
CA GLU A 157 18.79 -9.02 -24.22
C GLU A 157 17.67 -9.00 -23.15
N ASP A 158 18.01 -8.75 -21.89
CA ASP A 158 17.04 -8.69 -20.78
C ASP A 158 16.49 -7.27 -20.51
N ALA A 159 16.88 -6.29 -21.31
CA ALA A 159 16.52 -4.86 -21.13
C ALA A 159 15.04 -4.55 -21.38
N SER A 160 14.25 -5.51 -21.91
CA SER A 160 12.83 -5.31 -22.24
C SER A 160 11.85 -5.53 -21.09
N LYS A 161 12.33 -5.98 -19.93
CA LYS A 161 11.44 -6.22 -18.78
C LYS A 161 11.19 -4.94 -17.98
N PRO A 162 9.92 -4.61 -17.67
CA PRO A 162 9.58 -3.39 -16.93
C PRO A 162 10.23 -3.40 -15.54
N ILE A 163 10.60 -2.19 -15.06
CA ILE A 163 11.15 -1.99 -13.73
C ILE A 163 9.98 -2.00 -12.73
N GLY A 164 9.81 -3.08 -11.99
CA GLY A 164 8.90 -3.21 -10.86
C GLY A 164 9.38 -4.34 -9.97
N PHE A 165 9.15 -4.26 -8.68
CA PHE A 165 8.91 -5.45 -7.91
C PHE A 165 7.76 -6.14 -8.61
N ARG A 166 7.90 -7.44 -8.86
CA ARG A 166 6.89 -8.19 -9.59
C ARG A 166 5.54 -8.09 -8.89
N ALA A 167 4.63 -7.29 -9.44
CA ALA A 167 3.25 -7.70 -9.47
C ALA A 167 3.14 -8.87 -10.49
N GLU A 168 3.90 -9.93 -10.29
CA GLU A 168 3.68 -11.18 -10.97
C GLU A 168 2.58 -11.89 -10.22
N ASN A 169 1.36 -11.58 -10.56
CA ASN A 169 0.19 -12.43 -10.51
C ASN A 169 -1.07 -11.64 -10.89
N VAL A 170 -1.00 -10.81 -11.91
CA VAL A 170 -2.22 -10.49 -12.64
C VAL A 170 -2.36 -11.57 -13.70
N VAL A 171 -3.06 -12.63 -13.31
CA VAL A 171 -3.54 -13.65 -14.25
C VAL A 171 -4.50 -12.95 -15.20
N THR A 172 -4.01 -12.62 -16.40
CA THR A 172 -4.87 -12.41 -17.55
C THR A 172 -5.58 -13.73 -17.85
N LYS A 173 -6.86 -13.80 -17.52
CA LYS A 173 -7.82 -14.69 -18.15
C LYS A 173 -8.74 -13.89 -19.03
#